data_c070e66ebb549c721640e8e2523efcdd
#
_entry.id   c070e66ebb549c721640e8e2523efcdd
#
_cell.length_a   1.000
_cell.length_b   1.000
_cell.length_c   1.000
_cell.angle_alpha   90.00
_cell.angle_beta   90.00
_cell.angle_gamma   90.00
#
_symmetry.space_group_name_H-M   'P 1'
#
loop_
_entity.id
_entity.type
_entity.pdbx_description
1 polymer ?
#
loop_
_entity_poly.entity_id
_entity_poly.type
_entity_poly.pdbx_seq_one_letter_code
_entity_poly.pdbx_strand_id
1 'polypeptide(L)'
;MAAQLFAILWAQWKSLWNFRPAEGLTGRLLGILMGLIWYGMWTLVAVGAWLGAATLERERLHTGVPWALMAVFFYWQLAPILSATLGATIDIKKLLLYPIPTGRLFVMELLLRAFAGLEMLLVLAGGTLGLLRNPAVPVWAPLLAIPLFMAFNLFIAAGVRNLLERLLAYKRVREVLVFLFVLAAALPQILVHSGLPRSLRRYFSQGPQSLWPWSAAGHIALAERALPFLALLAVWTALAYFFGISQFRRGLSFDFAARAAADRGSSPNRVTEALFRAPGLLLSDPLAIIVEKELRSLTRTPRFRLVFLMGFSFGVLIWWPIFQTTADHGGAGGSYPVLISIYAVVLLAEAIIWNVFGFDRSATQLYFSAPIPFSRVLAGKNLAAVVFIVLEITLVMLVCLALRLSMPAARILEAYLVTLVLCLYLGAAGNLSSLYYPRAVNPDHSWGRSSGGKVALFLMLSYPLLGLPVLLSYAARYAFDSEPAFYGMLAFAALAGIVVYFVSMDSALDKAERRKERILAALAESSGPLVTE
;
A
#
# COMPACT_ATOMS: atom_id res chain seq x y z
N MET A 1 26.21 -22.59 17.08
CA MET A 1 25.73 -21.91 15.87
C MET A 1 24.26 -22.15 15.62
N ALA A 2 23.82 -23.39 15.48
CA ALA A 2 22.41 -23.74 15.30
C ALA A 2 21.52 -23.26 16.46
N ALA A 3 21.95 -23.35 17.71
CA ALA A 3 21.19 -22.95 18.88
C ALA A 3 20.87 -21.43 18.91
N GLN A 4 21.81 -20.56 18.53
CA GLN A 4 21.57 -19.11 18.46
C GLN A 4 20.58 -18.76 17.36
N LEU A 5 20.71 -19.39 16.20
CA LEU A 5 19.82 -19.20 15.05
C LEU A 5 18.42 -19.69 15.38
N PHE A 6 18.31 -20.86 16.01
CA PHE A 6 17.05 -21.40 16.49
C PHE A 6 16.39 -20.52 17.56
N ALA A 7 17.16 -20.01 18.52
CA ALA A 7 16.63 -19.12 19.57
C ALA A 7 16.02 -17.84 18.98
N ILE A 8 16.67 -17.24 17.97
CA ILE A 8 16.19 -16.01 17.32
C ILE A 8 14.95 -16.30 16.45
N LEU A 9 14.96 -17.38 15.67
CA LEU A 9 13.78 -17.82 14.91
C LEU A 9 12.62 -18.16 15.82
N TRP A 10 12.88 -18.83 16.94
CA TRP A 10 11.87 -19.12 17.95
C TRP A 10 11.33 -17.84 18.61
N ALA A 11 12.20 -16.89 18.94
CA ALA A 11 11.80 -15.60 19.49
C ALA A 11 10.94 -14.81 18.47
N GLN A 12 11.30 -14.85 17.19
CA GLN A 12 10.49 -14.25 16.11
C GLN A 12 9.12 -14.92 16.01
N TRP A 13 9.09 -16.27 15.99
CA TRP A 13 7.85 -17.04 15.96
C TRP A 13 6.96 -16.71 17.16
N LYS A 14 7.54 -16.70 18.36
CA LYS A 14 6.83 -16.35 19.60
C LYS A 14 6.34 -14.90 19.59
N SER A 15 7.15 -13.98 19.07
CA SER A 15 6.77 -12.58 18.89
C SER A 15 5.59 -12.44 17.93
N LEU A 16 5.63 -13.09 16.77
CA LEU A 16 4.52 -13.10 15.82
C LEU A 16 3.25 -13.71 16.41
N TRP A 17 3.41 -14.77 17.21
CA TRP A 17 2.29 -15.45 17.85
C TRP A 17 1.66 -14.64 18.98
N ASN A 18 2.48 -14.01 19.82
CA ASN A 18 2.04 -13.22 20.96
C ASN A 18 1.63 -11.78 20.58
N PHE A 19 2.06 -11.33 19.40
CA PHE A 19 1.79 -10.00 18.89
C PHE A 19 0.38 -9.85 18.27
N ARG A 20 -0.49 -10.81 18.49
CA ARG A 20 -1.90 -10.64 18.17
C ARG A 20 -2.47 -9.55 19.08
N PRO A 21 -3.03 -8.46 18.52
CA PRO A 21 -3.65 -7.44 19.35
C PRO A 21 -4.67 -8.11 20.28
N ALA A 22 -4.91 -7.51 21.44
CA ALA A 22 -5.89 -7.99 22.43
C ALA A 22 -7.34 -7.86 21.89
N GLU A 23 -7.54 -8.32 20.67
CA GLU A 23 -8.83 -8.47 20.02
C GLU A 23 -9.49 -9.69 20.64
N GLY A 24 -10.74 -9.52 21.09
CA GLY A 24 -11.52 -10.64 21.62
C GLY A 24 -11.66 -11.77 20.59
N LEU A 25 -12.33 -12.86 20.97
CA LEU A 25 -12.50 -14.07 20.17
C LEU A 25 -12.88 -13.81 18.69
N THR A 26 -13.76 -12.84 18.45
CA THR A 26 -14.20 -12.44 17.09
C THR A 26 -13.07 -11.90 16.22
N GLY A 27 -12.17 -11.08 16.77
CA GLY A 27 -11.02 -10.55 16.00
C GLY A 27 -10.01 -11.63 15.66
N ARG A 28 -9.80 -12.61 16.56
CA ARG A 28 -8.95 -13.78 16.30
C ARG A 28 -9.52 -14.67 15.19
N LEU A 29 -10.82 -14.97 15.25
CA LEU A 29 -11.49 -15.78 14.23
C LEU A 29 -11.43 -15.11 12.85
N LEU A 30 -11.68 -13.81 12.79
CA LEU A 30 -11.59 -13.05 11.54
C LEU A 30 -10.16 -13.03 10.99
N GLY A 31 -9.15 -12.83 11.82
CA GLY A 31 -7.74 -12.89 11.42
C GLY A 31 -7.35 -14.26 10.86
N ILE A 32 -7.84 -15.34 11.48
CA ILE A 32 -7.64 -16.72 10.98
C ILE A 32 -8.35 -16.89 9.63
N LEU A 33 -9.60 -16.45 9.51
CA LEU A 33 -10.37 -16.55 8.27
C LEU A 33 -9.69 -15.80 7.11
N MET A 34 -9.24 -14.57 7.35
CA MET A 34 -8.49 -13.80 6.34
C MET A 34 -7.17 -14.47 5.95
N GLY A 35 -6.46 -15.04 6.93
CA GLY A 35 -5.26 -15.85 6.68
C GLY A 35 -5.58 -17.10 5.84
N LEU A 36 -6.64 -17.81 6.14
CA LEU A 36 -7.10 -18.97 5.36
C LEU A 36 -7.47 -18.58 3.92
N ILE A 37 -8.18 -17.48 3.73
CA ILE A 37 -8.53 -16.98 2.39
C ILE A 37 -7.25 -16.62 1.62
N TRP A 38 -6.34 -15.87 2.23
CA TRP A 38 -5.08 -15.44 1.62
C TRP A 38 -4.21 -16.63 1.22
N TYR A 39 -3.88 -17.50 2.16
CA TYR A 39 -3.04 -18.66 1.87
C TYR A 39 -3.78 -19.73 1.06
N GLY A 40 -5.11 -19.83 1.17
CA GLY A 40 -5.94 -20.66 0.31
C GLY A 40 -5.85 -20.26 -1.16
N MET A 41 -5.92 -18.96 -1.45
CA MET A 41 -5.72 -18.43 -2.81
C MET A 41 -4.33 -18.80 -3.36
N TRP A 42 -3.27 -18.59 -2.57
CA TRP A 42 -1.91 -18.96 -3.00
C TRP A 42 -1.69 -20.45 -3.14
N THR A 43 -2.38 -21.26 -2.31
CA THR A 43 -2.40 -22.72 -2.46
C THR A 43 -3.06 -23.14 -3.78
N LEU A 44 -4.15 -22.48 -4.19
CA LEU A 44 -4.78 -22.73 -5.50
C LEU A 44 -3.83 -22.38 -6.65
N VAL A 45 -3.09 -21.27 -6.56
CA VAL A 45 -2.05 -20.90 -7.53
C VAL A 45 -0.95 -21.96 -7.57
N ALA A 46 -0.50 -22.46 -6.41
CA ALA A 46 0.50 -23.51 -6.32
C ALA A 46 0.02 -24.84 -6.93
N VAL A 47 -1.24 -25.21 -6.70
CA VAL A 47 -1.89 -26.38 -7.32
C VAL A 47 -2.01 -26.18 -8.84
N GLY A 48 -2.37 -24.98 -9.31
CA GLY A 48 -2.37 -24.65 -10.74
C GLY A 48 -0.99 -24.78 -11.38
N ALA A 49 0.06 -24.29 -10.67
CA ALA A 49 1.45 -24.44 -11.10
C ALA A 49 1.87 -25.92 -11.14
N TRP A 50 1.47 -26.71 -10.13
CA TRP A 50 1.71 -28.15 -10.10
C TRP A 50 1.04 -28.86 -11.25
N LEU A 51 -0.25 -28.65 -11.49
CA LEU A 51 -1.00 -29.28 -12.58
C LEU A 51 -0.41 -28.88 -13.95
N GLY A 52 -0.16 -27.59 -14.16
CA GLY A 52 0.43 -27.11 -15.41
C GLY A 52 1.80 -27.72 -15.67
N ALA A 53 2.70 -27.71 -14.68
CA ALA A 53 4.02 -28.28 -14.82
C ALA A 53 4.01 -29.82 -15.00
N ALA A 54 3.03 -30.52 -14.42
CA ALA A 54 2.91 -31.98 -14.52
C ALA A 54 2.32 -32.46 -15.85
N THR A 55 1.44 -31.68 -16.48
CA THR A 55 0.63 -32.13 -17.64
C THR A 55 1.02 -31.48 -18.96
N LEU A 56 1.70 -30.33 -18.94
CA LEU A 56 2.10 -29.63 -20.16
C LEU A 56 3.22 -30.37 -20.91
N GLU A 57 3.14 -30.33 -22.22
CA GLU A 57 4.17 -30.84 -23.11
C GLU A 57 5.47 -30.02 -23.00
N ARG A 58 6.61 -30.64 -23.30
CA ARG A 58 7.93 -30.03 -23.17
C ARG A 58 8.07 -28.70 -23.92
N GLU A 59 7.45 -28.57 -25.10
CA GLU A 59 7.50 -27.35 -25.90
C GLU A 59 6.82 -26.17 -25.20
N ARG A 60 5.67 -26.42 -24.57
CA ARG A 60 4.96 -25.39 -23.77
C ARG A 60 5.69 -25.08 -22.46
N LEU A 61 6.32 -26.07 -21.85
CA LEU A 61 7.16 -25.86 -20.66
C LEU A 61 8.37 -24.99 -20.98
N HIS A 62 8.99 -25.16 -22.15
CA HIS A 62 10.14 -24.36 -22.59
C HIS A 62 9.87 -22.87 -22.55
N THR A 63 8.68 -22.45 -22.92
CA THR A 63 8.26 -21.04 -22.90
C THR A 63 7.62 -20.68 -21.55
N GLY A 64 6.83 -21.55 -20.96
CA GLY A 64 6.03 -21.27 -19.77
C GLY A 64 6.85 -21.17 -18.48
N VAL A 65 7.82 -22.07 -18.27
CA VAL A 65 8.63 -22.10 -17.04
C VAL A 65 9.44 -20.81 -16.86
N PRO A 66 10.19 -20.29 -17.85
CA PRO A 66 10.90 -19.03 -17.71
C PRO A 66 9.97 -17.85 -17.41
N TRP A 67 8.77 -17.77 -18.02
CA TRP A 67 7.80 -16.72 -17.73
C TRP A 67 7.23 -16.82 -16.31
N ALA A 68 6.94 -18.03 -15.86
CA ALA A 68 6.48 -18.27 -14.49
C ALA A 68 7.56 -17.87 -13.47
N LEU A 69 8.82 -18.24 -13.70
CA LEU A 69 9.94 -17.85 -12.84
C LEU A 69 10.19 -16.33 -12.86
N MET A 70 10.01 -15.68 -14.02
CA MET A 70 10.06 -14.22 -14.11
C MET A 70 8.97 -13.56 -13.28
N ALA A 71 7.73 -14.07 -13.33
CA ALA A 71 6.63 -13.57 -12.49
C ALA A 71 6.93 -13.73 -11.00
N VAL A 72 7.46 -14.89 -10.59
CA VAL A 72 7.93 -15.13 -9.21
C VAL A 72 9.03 -14.15 -8.81
N PHE A 73 10.00 -13.89 -9.68
CA PHE A 73 11.05 -12.91 -9.43
C PHE A 73 10.47 -11.52 -9.15
N PHE A 74 9.64 -10.99 -10.04
CA PHE A 74 9.06 -9.66 -9.86
C PHE A 74 8.17 -9.59 -8.62
N TYR A 75 7.33 -10.59 -8.39
CA TYR A 75 6.53 -10.61 -7.16
C TYR A 75 7.42 -10.58 -5.92
N TRP A 76 8.47 -11.39 -5.87
CA TRP A 76 9.37 -11.46 -4.72
C TRP A 76 10.13 -10.16 -4.46
N GLN A 77 10.44 -9.39 -5.51
CA GLN A 77 11.05 -8.08 -5.35
C GLN A 77 10.03 -7.01 -4.95
N LEU A 78 8.81 -7.05 -5.49
CA LEU A 78 7.79 -6.01 -5.26
C LEU A 78 6.98 -6.25 -3.98
N ALA A 79 6.59 -7.48 -3.67
CA ALA A 79 5.74 -7.79 -2.53
C ALA A 79 6.33 -7.33 -1.18
N PRO A 80 7.63 -7.50 -0.86
CA PRO A 80 8.22 -6.97 0.35
C PRO A 80 8.25 -5.44 0.40
N ILE A 81 8.30 -4.77 -0.74
CA ILE A 81 8.26 -3.31 -0.84
C ILE A 81 6.85 -2.81 -0.52
N LEU A 82 5.84 -3.50 -1.06
CA LEU A 82 4.42 -3.21 -0.83
C LEU A 82 3.96 -3.65 0.57
N SER A 83 4.50 -4.77 1.07
CA SER A 83 4.16 -5.36 2.37
C SER A 83 5.14 -5.03 3.50
N ALA A 84 6.13 -4.18 3.28
CA ALA A 84 7.13 -3.78 4.30
C ALA A 84 6.51 -3.31 5.64
N THR A 85 5.21 -3.30 5.71
CA THR A 85 4.33 -2.81 6.75
C THR A 85 3.54 -3.90 7.47
N LEU A 86 3.50 -5.13 6.94
CA LEU A 86 2.59 -6.17 7.43
C LEU A 86 3.23 -7.14 8.45
N GLY A 87 4.53 -7.05 8.70
CA GLY A 87 5.22 -7.99 9.57
C GLY A 87 5.92 -7.30 10.74
N ALA A 88 5.60 -7.70 11.97
CA ALA A 88 6.46 -7.50 13.12
C ALA A 88 7.74 -8.32 12.92
N THR A 89 8.72 -7.77 12.23
CA THR A 89 10.03 -8.40 12.08
C THR A 89 10.95 -7.91 13.19
N ILE A 90 11.77 -8.80 13.74
CA ILE A 90 12.81 -8.39 14.70
C ILE A 90 13.73 -7.39 14.00
N ASP A 91 13.93 -6.25 14.63
CA ASP A 91 14.91 -5.27 14.19
C ASP A 91 16.32 -5.83 14.36
N ILE A 92 16.89 -6.34 13.27
CA ILE A 92 18.23 -6.94 13.26
C ILE A 92 19.28 -5.94 13.74
N LYS A 93 19.03 -4.64 13.61
CA LYS A 93 19.95 -3.60 14.09
C LYS A 93 20.08 -3.60 15.62
N LYS A 94 19.01 -3.99 16.34
CA LYS A 94 19.09 -4.17 17.82
C LYS A 94 19.98 -5.35 18.21
N LEU A 95 20.17 -6.31 17.31
CA LEU A 95 21.11 -7.44 17.53
C LEU A 95 22.58 -7.04 17.37
N LEU A 96 22.89 -5.86 16.83
CA LEU A 96 24.26 -5.32 16.78
C LEU A 96 24.87 -5.04 18.15
N LEU A 97 24.03 -4.91 19.19
CA LEU A 97 24.49 -4.79 20.58
C LEU A 97 25.14 -6.08 21.09
N TYR A 98 24.92 -7.20 20.41
CA TYR A 98 25.50 -8.49 20.75
C TYR A 98 26.70 -8.80 19.84
N PRO A 99 27.71 -9.55 20.31
CA PRO A 99 28.90 -9.88 19.53
C PRO A 99 28.60 -10.95 18.45
N ILE A 100 27.72 -10.61 17.50
CA ILE A 100 27.33 -11.50 16.41
C ILE A 100 28.02 -11.03 15.11
N PRO A 101 28.79 -11.89 14.41
CA PRO A 101 29.40 -11.52 13.15
C PRO A 101 28.37 -11.10 12.10
N THR A 102 28.67 -10.05 11.32
CA THR A 102 27.77 -9.49 10.30
C THR A 102 27.28 -10.50 9.26
N GLY A 103 28.12 -11.48 8.90
CA GLY A 103 27.72 -12.56 8.00
C GLY A 103 26.60 -13.45 8.57
N ARG A 104 26.60 -13.69 9.88
CA ARG A 104 25.51 -14.44 10.54
C ARG A 104 24.23 -13.64 10.62
N LEU A 105 24.33 -12.34 10.91
CA LEU A 105 23.17 -11.44 10.87
C LEU A 105 22.55 -11.41 9.47
N PHE A 106 23.36 -11.42 8.43
CA PHE A 106 22.86 -11.48 7.05
C PHE A 106 22.12 -12.78 6.75
N VAL A 107 22.65 -13.94 7.18
CA VAL A 107 21.94 -15.23 7.04
C VAL A 107 20.62 -15.23 7.80
N MET A 108 20.58 -14.66 9.02
CA MET A 108 19.35 -14.51 9.78
C MET A 108 18.33 -13.67 9.02
N GLU A 109 18.75 -12.54 8.45
CA GLU A 109 17.88 -11.70 7.63
C GLU A 109 17.30 -12.45 6.45
N LEU A 110 18.12 -13.25 5.75
CA LEU A 110 17.65 -14.07 4.62
C LEU A 110 16.60 -15.10 5.04
N LEU A 111 16.82 -15.78 6.17
CA LEU A 111 15.86 -16.76 6.69
C LEU A 111 14.54 -16.11 7.09
N LEU A 112 14.58 -14.97 7.82
CA LEU A 112 13.39 -14.22 8.19
C LEU A 112 12.60 -13.77 6.95
N ARG A 113 13.30 -13.40 5.87
CA ARG A 113 12.70 -13.01 4.60
C ARG A 113 12.12 -14.19 3.83
N ALA A 114 12.77 -15.35 3.86
CA ALA A 114 12.21 -16.55 3.25
C ALA A 114 10.85 -16.89 3.86
N PHE A 115 10.74 -16.79 5.19
CA PHE A 115 9.46 -16.99 5.88
C PHE A 115 8.42 -15.88 5.59
N ALA A 116 8.85 -14.65 5.35
CA ALA A 116 7.95 -13.56 4.96
C ALA A 116 7.41 -13.68 3.52
N GLY A 117 8.06 -14.47 2.67
CA GLY A 117 7.64 -14.76 1.29
C GLY A 117 7.07 -16.18 1.12
N LEU A 118 6.30 -16.65 2.11
CA LEU A 118 5.76 -18.02 2.12
C LEU A 118 4.89 -18.31 0.88
N GLU A 119 4.21 -17.32 0.35
CA GLU A 119 3.39 -17.42 -0.86
C GLU A 119 4.22 -17.92 -2.06
N MET A 120 5.38 -17.32 -2.26
CA MET A 120 6.25 -17.70 -3.38
C MET A 120 6.93 -19.06 -3.15
N LEU A 121 7.20 -19.40 -1.89
CA LEU A 121 7.69 -20.74 -1.56
C LEU A 121 6.64 -21.81 -1.89
N LEU A 122 5.35 -21.55 -1.63
CA LEU A 122 4.26 -22.44 -2.01
C LEU A 122 4.16 -22.62 -3.54
N VAL A 123 4.23 -21.52 -4.30
CA VAL A 123 4.17 -21.56 -5.77
C VAL A 123 5.37 -22.30 -6.35
N LEU A 124 6.59 -22.01 -5.88
CA LEU A 124 7.79 -22.72 -6.31
C LEU A 124 7.76 -24.20 -5.94
N ALA A 125 7.26 -24.54 -4.75
CA ALA A 125 7.08 -25.94 -4.34
C ALA A 125 6.08 -26.67 -5.25
N GLY A 126 4.91 -26.05 -5.53
CA GLY A 126 3.93 -26.61 -6.46
C GLY A 126 4.52 -26.82 -7.86
N GLY A 127 5.15 -25.80 -8.44
CA GLY A 127 5.83 -25.92 -9.72
C GLY A 127 6.91 -26.98 -9.75
N THR A 128 7.74 -27.06 -8.70
CA THR A 128 8.78 -28.08 -8.56
C THR A 128 8.19 -29.48 -8.53
N LEU A 129 7.19 -29.72 -7.67
CA LEU A 129 6.49 -31.02 -7.59
C LEU A 129 5.83 -31.41 -8.91
N GLY A 130 5.31 -30.43 -9.66
CA GLY A 130 4.76 -30.65 -10.99
C GLY A 130 5.82 -31.09 -11.99
N LEU A 131 6.95 -30.39 -12.04
CA LEU A 131 8.08 -30.75 -12.91
C LEU A 131 8.65 -32.13 -12.57
N LEU A 132 8.74 -32.49 -11.27
CA LEU A 132 9.20 -33.82 -10.82
C LEU A 132 8.27 -34.94 -11.27
N ARG A 133 6.97 -34.66 -11.45
CA ARG A 133 5.99 -35.65 -11.92
C ARG A 133 5.92 -35.74 -13.44
N ASN A 134 6.46 -34.76 -14.16
CA ASN A 134 6.43 -34.74 -15.61
C ASN A 134 7.48 -35.71 -16.19
N PRO A 135 7.08 -36.73 -16.98
CA PRO A 135 8.01 -37.73 -17.52
C PRO A 135 9.03 -37.15 -18.49
N ALA A 136 8.77 -35.97 -19.07
CA ALA A 136 9.69 -35.31 -20.00
C ALA A 136 10.84 -34.56 -19.30
N VAL A 137 10.83 -34.47 -17.95
CA VAL A 137 11.78 -33.68 -17.14
C VAL A 137 12.56 -34.61 -16.21
N PRO A 138 13.90 -34.64 -16.25
CA PRO A 138 14.68 -35.43 -15.32
C PRO A 138 14.66 -34.85 -13.91
N VAL A 139 14.46 -35.70 -12.90
CA VAL A 139 14.23 -35.34 -11.49
C VAL A 139 15.30 -34.40 -10.90
N TRP A 140 16.55 -34.56 -11.26
CA TRP A 140 17.66 -33.74 -10.74
C TRP A 140 17.58 -32.28 -11.18
N ALA A 141 17.00 -32.02 -12.34
CA ALA A 141 17.00 -30.71 -12.97
C ALA A 141 16.22 -29.64 -12.17
N PRO A 142 14.94 -29.81 -11.83
CA PRO A 142 14.23 -28.85 -10.99
C PRO A 142 14.77 -28.78 -9.57
N LEU A 143 15.27 -29.90 -9.00
CA LEU A 143 15.88 -29.92 -7.66
C LEU A 143 17.17 -29.09 -7.57
N LEU A 144 17.89 -28.92 -8.68
CA LEU A 144 19.07 -28.06 -8.74
C LEU A 144 18.69 -26.60 -9.09
N ALA A 145 17.81 -26.41 -10.07
CA ALA A 145 17.45 -25.11 -10.59
C ALA A 145 16.71 -24.24 -9.56
N ILE A 146 15.67 -24.78 -8.94
CA ILE A 146 14.76 -24.00 -8.09
C ILE A 146 15.41 -23.53 -6.80
N PRO A 147 16.18 -24.33 -6.04
CA PRO A 147 16.90 -23.84 -4.86
C PRO A 147 17.94 -22.76 -5.18
N LEU A 148 18.66 -22.89 -6.30
CA LEU A 148 19.63 -21.88 -6.73
C LEU A 148 18.94 -20.58 -7.14
N PHE A 149 17.83 -20.66 -7.87
CA PHE A 149 17.00 -19.51 -8.22
C PHE A 149 16.37 -18.86 -6.98
N MET A 150 15.95 -19.65 -5.98
CA MET A 150 15.46 -19.14 -4.71
C MET A 150 16.54 -18.38 -3.94
N ALA A 151 17.76 -18.91 -3.87
CA ALA A 151 18.91 -18.25 -3.25
C ALA A 151 19.20 -16.90 -3.94
N PHE A 152 19.23 -16.89 -5.29
CA PHE A 152 19.38 -15.67 -6.08
C PHE A 152 18.32 -14.61 -5.68
N ASN A 153 17.05 -15.00 -5.65
CA ASN A 153 15.97 -14.08 -5.29
C ASN A 153 16.09 -13.52 -3.86
N LEU A 154 16.45 -14.36 -2.89
CA LEU A 154 16.62 -13.93 -1.51
C LEU A 154 17.77 -12.93 -1.37
N PHE A 155 18.91 -13.16 -2.06
CA PHE A 155 20.05 -12.24 -2.02
C PHE A 155 19.71 -10.89 -2.65
N ILE A 156 19.06 -10.89 -3.82
CA ILE A 156 18.62 -9.66 -4.49
C ILE A 156 17.59 -8.91 -3.61
N ALA A 157 16.58 -9.61 -3.09
CA ALA A 157 15.55 -8.99 -2.24
C ALA A 157 16.16 -8.34 -1.00
N ALA A 158 17.12 -8.99 -0.35
CA ALA A 158 17.86 -8.42 0.76
C ALA A 158 18.62 -7.14 0.36
N GLY A 159 19.32 -7.18 -0.76
CA GLY A 159 20.07 -6.03 -1.27
C GLY A 159 19.19 -4.85 -1.68
N VAL A 160 18.15 -5.12 -2.46
CA VAL A 160 17.20 -4.10 -2.93
C VAL A 160 16.51 -3.42 -1.76
N ARG A 161 16.04 -4.18 -0.77
CA ARG A 161 15.38 -3.58 0.40
C ARG A 161 16.32 -2.69 1.20
N ASN A 162 17.52 -3.17 1.56
CA ASN A 162 18.49 -2.38 2.30
C ASN A 162 18.91 -1.11 1.53
N LEU A 163 19.00 -1.21 0.19
CA LEU A 163 19.23 -0.06 -0.68
C LEU A 163 18.05 0.92 -0.61
N LEU A 164 16.82 0.41 -0.74
CA LEU A 164 15.61 1.24 -0.71
C LEU A 164 15.40 1.90 0.65
N GLU A 165 15.57 1.18 1.76
CA GLU A 165 15.50 1.76 3.11
C GLU A 165 16.47 2.94 3.25
N ARG A 166 17.69 2.79 2.73
CA ARG A 166 18.70 3.85 2.74
C ARG A 166 18.34 5.00 1.80
N LEU A 167 17.87 4.72 0.58
CA LEU A 167 17.46 5.74 -0.38
C LEU A 167 16.22 6.50 0.08
N LEU A 168 15.26 5.80 0.69
CA LEU A 168 14.05 6.39 1.26
C LEU A 168 14.32 7.27 2.48
N ALA A 169 15.47 7.14 3.14
CA ALA A 169 15.90 8.06 4.18
C ALA A 169 16.19 9.46 3.66
N TYR A 170 16.58 9.59 2.38
CA TYR A 170 16.79 10.90 1.75
C TYR A 170 15.46 11.46 1.22
N LYS A 171 15.02 12.62 1.70
CA LYS A 171 13.72 13.24 1.38
C LYS A 171 13.46 13.35 -0.13
N ARG A 172 14.41 13.89 -0.90
CA ARG A 172 14.28 14.09 -2.36
C ARG A 172 14.22 12.76 -3.12
N VAL A 173 15.09 11.82 -2.75
CA VAL A 173 15.15 10.50 -3.39
C VAL A 173 13.88 9.71 -3.11
N ARG A 174 13.34 9.80 -1.91
CA ARG A 174 12.08 9.15 -1.53
C ARG A 174 10.91 9.61 -2.41
N GLU A 175 10.77 10.91 -2.63
CA GLU A 175 9.69 11.46 -3.45
C GLU A 175 9.78 10.95 -4.91
N VAL A 176 10.99 10.92 -5.48
CA VAL A 176 11.23 10.39 -6.84
C VAL A 176 10.99 8.88 -6.91
N LEU A 177 11.47 8.11 -5.92
CA LEU A 177 11.27 6.66 -5.88
C LEU A 177 9.80 6.28 -5.76
N VAL A 178 9.05 6.96 -4.90
CA VAL A 178 7.61 6.74 -4.77
C VAL A 178 6.90 7.00 -6.09
N PHE A 179 7.22 8.11 -6.77
CA PHE A 179 6.67 8.40 -8.09
C PHE A 179 7.01 7.31 -9.12
N LEU A 180 8.27 6.85 -9.15
CA LEU A 180 8.69 5.76 -10.03
C LEU A 180 7.98 4.44 -9.72
N PHE A 181 7.74 4.10 -8.43
CA PHE A 181 6.98 2.91 -8.06
C PHE A 181 5.53 2.99 -8.51
N VAL A 182 4.91 4.14 -8.35
CA VAL A 182 3.54 4.36 -8.82
C VAL A 182 3.46 4.23 -10.34
N LEU A 183 4.41 4.84 -11.04
CA LEU A 183 4.50 4.73 -12.49
C LEU A 183 4.71 3.27 -12.93
N ALA A 184 5.61 2.55 -12.25
CA ALA A 184 5.88 1.13 -12.53
C ALA A 184 4.66 0.24 -12.25
N ALA A 185 3.88 0.53 -11.20
CA ALA A 185 2.64 -0.20 -10.90
C ALA A 185 1.54 0.01 -11.96
N ALA A 186 1.50 1.18 -12.57
CA ALA A 186 0.55 1.51 -13.64
C ALA A 186 1.01 1.02 -15.03
N LEU A 187 2.31 0.78 -15.21
CA LEU A 187 2.90 0.42 -16.49
C LEU A 187 2.27 -0.83 -17.13
N PRO A 188 2.00 -1.94 -16.41
CA PRO A 188 1.34 -3.11 -17.00
C PRO A 188 -0.03 -2.76 -17.60
N GLN A 189 -0.81 -1.94 -16.93
CA GLN A 189 -2.14 -1.55 -17.35
C GLN A 189 -2.11 -0.64 -18.59
N ILE A 190 -1.18 0.30 -18.63
CA ILE A 190 -0.92 1.15 -19.81
C ILE A 190 -0.52 0.26 -20.99
N LEU A 191 0.40 -0.69 -20.80
CA LEU A 191 0.87 -1.60 -21.86
C LEU A 191 -0.22 -2.52 -22.39
N VAL A 192 -1.14 -2.97 -21.57
CA VAL A 192 -2.27 -3.82 -22.00
C VAL A 192 -3.22 -3.04 -22.93
N HIS A 193 -3.49 -1.76 -22.64
CA HIS A 193 -4.46 -0.96 -23.37
C HIS A 193 -3.87 -0.20 -24.57
N SER A 194 -2.70 0.41 -24.42
CA SER A 194 -2.04 1.12 -25.55
C SER A 194 -1.35 0.17 -26.54
N GLY A 195 -1.30 -1.11 -26.18
CA GLY A 195 -0.49 -2.10 -26.89
C GLY A 195 1.01 -1.92 -26.60
N LEU A 196 1.72 -3.01 -26.66
CA LEU A 196 3.19 -2.98 -26.52
C LEU A 196 3.79 -2.23 -27.72
N PRO A 197 4.70 -1.27 -27.49
CA PRO A 197 5.52 -0.71 -28.56
C PRO A 197 6.13 -1.84 -29.40
N ARG A 198 6.25 -1.64 -30.71
CA ARG A 198 6.71 -2.72 -31.63
C ARG A 198 8.04 -3.34 -31.19
N SER A 199 8.95 -2.55 -30.62
CA SER A 199 10.21 -3.03 -30.05
C SER A 199 10.02 -3.96 -28.85
N LEU A 200 9.14 -3.60 -27.91
CA LEU A 200 8.82 -4.41 -26.74
C LEU A 200 8.00 -5.64 -27.14
N ARG A 201 7.05 -5.50 -28.08
CA ARG A 201 6.28 -6.64 -28.59
C ARG A 201 7.20 -7.69 -29.19
N ARG A 202 8.19 -7.28 -30.00
CA ARG A 202 9.20 -8.19 -30.58
C ARG A 202 10.05 -8.83 -29.49
N TYR A 203 10.46 -8.07 -28.47
CA TYR A 203 11.21 -8.59 -27.32
C TYR A 203 10.42 -9.67 -26.57
N PHE A 204 9.16 -9.43 -26.27
CA PHE A 204 8.29 -10.39 -25.58
C PHE A 204 7.87 -11.58 -26.45
N SER A 205 7.74 -11.40 -27.77
CA SER A 205 7.39 -12.50 -28.68
C SER A 205 8.55 -13.48 -28.91
N GLN A 206 9.79 -13.04 -28.71
CA GLN A 206 10.97 -13.90 -28.82
C GLN A 206 11.21 -14.77 -27.58
N GLY A 207 10.33 -14.68 -26.60
CA GLY A 207 10.49 -15.37 -25.30
C GLY A 207 11.47 -14.69 -24.35
N PRO A 208 11.56 -15.14 -23.10
CA PRO A 208 12.53 -14.59 -22.16
C PRO A 208 13.95 -14.89 -22.63
N GLN A 209 14.73 -13.84 -22.80
CA GLN A 209 16.10 -13.98 -23.33
C GLN A 209 16.95 -14.89 -22.43
N SER A 210 17.74 -15.74 -23.03
CA SER A 210 18.53 -16.79 -22.36
C SER A 210 19.53 -16.31 -21.29
N LEU A 211 19.89 -15.01 -21.31
CA LEU A 211 20.85 -14.43 -20.37
C LEU A 211 20.26 -14.05 -18.99
N TRP A 212 18.95 -14.00 -18.86
CA TRP A 212 18.33 -13.62 -17.59
C TRP A 212 18.29 -14.77 -16.58
N PRO A 213 18.38 -14.51 -15.27
CA PRO A 213 18.43 -15.56 -14.25
C PRO A 213 17.21 -16.47 -14.22
N TRP A 214 16.00 -15.93 -14.47
CA TRP A 214 14.77 -16.73 -14.57
C TRP A 214 14.76 -17.63 -15.79
N SER A 215 15.32 -17.17 -16.92
CA SER A 215 15.47 -18.00 -18.12
C SER A 215 16.52 -19.10 -17.91
N ALA A 216 17.68 -18.73 -17.35
CA ALA A 216 18.71 -19.71 -17.02
C ALA A 216 18.17 -20.81 -16.07
N ALA A 217 17.42 -20.42 -15.02
CA ALA A 217 16.78 -21.38 -14.12
C ALA A 217 15.76 -22.27 -14.85
N GLY A 218 14.97 -21.72 -15.77
CA GLY A 218 14.02 -22.47 -16.62
C GLY A 218 14.71 -23.52 -17.50
N HIS A 219 15.78 -23.15 -18.20
CA HIS A 219 16.57 -24.10 -19.00
C HIS A 219 17.22 -25.21 -18.17
N ILE A 220 17.75 -24.88 -16.97
CA ILE A 220 18.27 -25.88 -16.04
C ILE A 220 17.15 -26.82 -15.59
N ALA A 221 15.98 -26.26 -15.21
CA ALA A 221 14.85 -27.04 -14.71
C ALA A 221 14.30 -28.03 -15.74
N LEU A 222 14.47 -27.74 -17.05
CA LEU A 222 14.09 -28.63 -18.16
C LEU A 222 15.26 -29.46 -18.69
N ALA A 223 16.44 -29.41 -18.05
CA ALA A 223 17.68 -30.08 -18.48
C ALA A 223 18.16 -29.69 -19.89
N GLU A 224 17.90 -28.45 -20.31
CA GLU A 224 18.29 -27.94 -21.61
C GLU A 224 19.64 -27.23 -21.51
N ARG A 225 20.69 -27.81 -22.10
CA ARG A 225 22.08 -27.27 -22.00
C ARG A 225 22.41 -26.85 -20.56
N ALA A 226 22.15 -27.73 -19.59
CA ALA A 226 22.13 -27.37 -18.16
C ALA A 226 23.48 -26.78 -17.67
N LEU A 227 24.62 -27.23 -18.15
CA LEU A 227 25.93 -26.76 -17.68
C LEU A 227 26.18 -25.27 -17.93
N PRO A 228 26.04 -24.69 -19.14
CA PRO A 228 26.26 -23.26 -19.37
C PRO A 228 25.25 -22.40 -18.61
N PHE A 229 23.99 -22.82 -18.53
CA PHE A 229 22.97 -22.09 -17.78
C PHE A 229 23.17 -22.18 -16.26
N LEU A 230 23.72 -23.33 -15.77
CA LEU A 230 24.09 -23.45 -14.37
C LEU A 230 25.25 -22.49 -14.02
N ALA A 231 26.27 -22.41 -14.87
CA ALA A 231 27.33 -21.42 -14.69
C ALA A 231 26.80 -20.00 -14.70
N LEU A 232 25.89 -19.67 -15.64
CA LEU A 232 25.26 -18.36 -15.73
C LEU A 232 24.44 -18.03 -14.47
N LEU A 233 23.61 -18.95 -14.01
CA LEU A 233 22.78 -18.74 -12.80
C LEU A 233 23.66 -18.66 -11.53
N ALA A 234 24.74 -19.42 -11.46
CA ALA A 234 25.73 -19.33 -10.38
C ALA A 234 26.41 -17.94 -10.34
N VAL A 235 26.78 -17.40 -11.50
CA VAL A 235 27.32 -16.02 -11.62
C VAL A 235 26.29 -15.00 -11.14
N TRP A 236 25.03 -15.10 -11.60
CA TRP A 236 23.96 -14.21 -11.12
C TRP A 236 23.75 -14.33 -9.60
N THR A 237 23.77 -15.53 -9.05
CA THR A 237 23.62 -15.78 -7.61
C THR A 237 24.78 -15.21 -6.82
N ALA A 238 26.02 -15.35 -7.33
CA ALA A 238 27.20 -14.74 -6.72
C ALA A 238 27.14 -13.20 -6.73
N LEU A 239 26.78 -12.61 -7.87
CA LEU A 239 26.58 -11.15 -7.98
C LEU A 239 25.50 -10.66 -7.01
N ALA A 240 24.37 -11.38 -6.92
CA ALA A 240 23.30 -11.10 -5.99
C ALA A 240 23.75 -11.20 -4.52
N TYR A 241 24.55 -12.18 -4.18
CA TYR A 241 25.12 -12.34 -2.84
C TYR A 241 26.03 -11.14 -2.48
N PHE A 242 26.99 -10.80 -3.35
CA PHE A 242 27.89 -9.67 -3.11
C PHE A 242 27.12 -8.34 -3.04
N PHE A 243 26.14 -8.15 -3.90
CA PHE A 243 25.24 -6.99 -3.83
C PHE A 243 24.47 -6.98 -2.49
N GLY A 244 23.82 -8.10 -2.13
CA GLY A 244 23.02 -8.23 -0.91
C GLY A 244 23.82 -7.92 0.34
N ILE A 245 24.98 -8.58 0.52
CA ILE A 245 25.82 -8.38 1.71
C ILE A 245 26.45 -6.99 1.75
N SER A 246 26.80 -6.39 0.60
CA SER A 246 27.34 -5.04 0.55
C SER A 246 26.31 -3.99 0.98
N GLN A 247 25.07 -4.11 0.48
CA GLN A 247 23.98 -3.20 0.86
C GLN A 247 23.58 -3.40 2.32
N PHE A 248 23.55 -4.64 2.81
CA PHE A 248 23.29 -4.95 4.20
C PHE A 248 24.31 -4.30 5.14
N ARG A 249 25.62 -4.46 4.88
CA ARG A 249 26.69 -3.83 5.67
C ARG A 249 26.58 -2.30 5.67
N ARG A 250 26.30 -1.71 4.50
CA ARG A 250 26.08 -0.25 4.39
C ARG A 250 24.80 0.20 5.10
N GLY A 251 23.75 -0.63 5.15
CA GLY A 251 22.52 -0.36 5.89
C GLY A 251 22.75 -0.33 7.40
N LEU A 252 23.60 -1.21 7.93
CA LEU A 252 23.93 -1.24 9.36
C LEU A 252 24.69 0.01 9.84
N SER A 253 25.55 0.58 9.00
CA SER A 253 26.36 1.79 9.34
C SER A 253 25.61 3.12 9.14
N PHE A 254 24.48 3.10 8.45
CA PHE A 254 23.83 4.33 7.97
C PHE A 254 22.96 5.07 9.02
N ASP A 255 22.43 4.38 10.03
CA ASP A 255 21.45 4.94 10.97
C ASP A 255 21.99 6.08 11.85
N PHE A 256 23.30 6.12 12.13
CA PHE A 256 23.90 7.18 12.94
C PHE A 256 24.03 8.53 12.20
N ALA A 257 24.25 8.49 10.88
CA ALA A 257 24.43 9.69 10.08
C ALA A 257 23.09 10.32 9.63
N ALA A 258 22.05 9.51 9.41
CA ALA A 258 20.75 9.99 8.91
C ALA A 258 19.96 10.79 9.95
N ARG A 259 20.05 10.43 11.24
CA ARG A 259 19.39 11.19 12.33
C ARG A 259 19.99 12.59 12.50
N ALA A 260 21.29 12.74 12.31
CA ALA A 260 21.97 14.05 12.41
C ALA A 260 21.68 14.98 11.21
N ALA A 261 21.29 14.44 10.06
CA ALA A 261 21.00 15.23 8.85
C ALA A 261 19.51 15.66 8.75
N ALA A 262 18.60 14.94 9.42
CA ALA A 262 17.15 15.19 9.36
C ALA A 262 16.73 16.47 10.10
N ASP A 263 17.54 16.93 11.07
CA ASP A 263 17.27 18.14 11.88
C ASP A 263 17.55 19.48 11.18
N ARG A 264 18.13 19.47 9.96
CA ARG A 264 18.35 20.69 9.20
C ARG A 264 17.13 21.02 8.35
N GLY A 265 16.13 21.65 8.97
CA GLY A 265 14.90 22.10 8.32
C GLY A 265 15.18 23.09 7.19
N SER A 266 14.68 22.82 5.98
CA SER A 266 14.62 23.80 4.90
C SER A 266 13.65 24.93 5.29
N SER A 267 14.06 26.18 5.14
CA SER A 267 13.16 27.33 5.31
C SER A 267 11.94 27.19 4.38
N PRO A 268 10.73 27.47 4.87
CA PRO A 268 9.52 27.36 4.05
C PRO A 268 9.53 28.42 2.94
N ASN A 269 9.09 28.03 1.74
CA ASN A 269 8.93 28.95 0.62
C ASN A 269 7.76 29.91 0.93
N ARG A 270 7.88 31.20 0.59
CA ARG A 270 6.86 32.23 0.83
C ARG A 270 5.47 31.86 0.27
N VAL A 271 5.42 31.20 -0.90
CA VAL A 271 4.17 30.78 -1.53
C VAL A 271 3.47 29.68 -0.71
N THR A 272 4.22 28.68 -0.23
CA THR A 272 3.64 27.61 0.61
C THR A 272 3.18 28.14 1.96
N GLU A 273 3.88 29.14 2.50
CA GLU A 273 3.47 29.81 3.75
C GLU A 273 2.16 30.58 3.57
N ALA A 274 1.98 31.30 2.46
CA ALA A 274 0.74 31.99 2.13
C ALA A 274 -0.45 31.02 1.95
N LEU A 275 -0.22 29.88 1.29
CA LEU A 275 -1.23 28.83 1.13
C LEU A 275 -1.69 28.24 2.47
N PHE A 276 -0.76 28.00 3.38
CA PHE A 276 -1.12 27.48 4.71
C PHE A 276 -1.90 28.47 5.56
N ARG A 277 -1.71 29.80 5.36
CA ARG A 277 -2.45 30.86 6.05
C ARG A 277 -3.78 31.20 5.39
N ALA A 278 -4.05 30.72 4.19
CA ALA A 278 -5.30 31.00 3.46
C ALA A 278 -6.58 30.68 4.27
N PRO A 279 -6.67 29.61 5.08
CA PRO A 279 -7.83 29.36 5.94
C PRO A 279 -8.17 30.52 6.87
N GLY A 280 -7.17 31.29 7.35
CA GLY A 280 -7.37 32.46 8.21
C GLY A 280 -8.08 33.63 7.52
N LEU A 281 -8.15 33.64 6.18
CA LEU A 281 -8.91 34.64 5.42
C LEU A 281 -10.41 34.34 5.35
N LEU A 282 -10.79 33.06 5.48
CA LEU A 282 -12.15 32.56 5.27
C LEU A 282 -12.84 32.10 6.56
N LEU A 283 -12.08 31.69 7.55
CA LEU A 283 -12.57 31.07 8.77
C LEU A 283 -12.21 31.90 9.99
N SER A 284 -13.08 31.90 10.99
CA SER A 284 -12.81 32.52 12.28
C SER A 284 -11.98 31.59 13.18
N ASP A 285 -11.19 32.17 14.08
CA ASP A 285 -10.50 31.43 15.13
C ASP A 285 -11.51 30.80 16.12
N PRO A 286 -11.25 29.62 16.66
CA PRO A 286 -10.05 28.78 16.54
C PRO A 286 -10.05 27.81 15.34
N LEU A 287 -11.10 27.81 14.51
CA LEU A 287 -11.24 26.85 13.40
C LEU A 287 -10.12 27.03 12.37
N ALA A 288 -9.81 28.29 12.02
CA ALA A 288 -8.74 28.64 11.08
C ALA A 288 -7.39 28.07 11.52
N ILE A 289 -7.03 28.22 12.80
CA ILE A 289 -5.76 27.75 13.38
C ILE A 289 -5.67 26.22 13.30
N ILE A 290 -6.78 25.52 13.59
CA ILE A 290 -6.81 24.05 13.54
C ILE A 290 -6.61 23.57 12.11
N VAL A 291 -7.31 24.16 11.13
CA VAL A 291 -7.16 23.80 9.72
C VAL A 291 -5.75 24.10 9.25
N GLU A 292 -5.18 25.27 9.55
CA GLU A 292 -3.79 25.62 9.21
C GLU A 292 -2.80 24.62 9.81
N LYS A 293 -2.97 24.26 11.08
CA LYS A 293 -2.14 23.25 11.75
C LYS A 293 -2.19 21.90 11.04
N GLU A 294 -3.40 21.43 10.68
CA GLU A 294 -3.58 20.16 9.98
C GLU A 294 -2.93 20.20 8.59
N LEU A 295 -3.13 21.27 7.83
CA LEU A 295 -2.50 21.42 6.52
C LEU A 295 -0.99 21.38 6.62
N ARG A 296 -0.40 22.08 7.59
CA ARG A 296 1.06 22.08 7.82
C ARG A 296 1.58 20.72 8.29
N SER A 297 0.86 20.07 9.21
CA SER A 297 1.26 18.80 9.79
C SER A 297 1.20 17.66 8.77
N LEU A 298 0.08 17.51 8.08
CA LEU A 298 -0.12 16.43 7.11
C LEU A 298 0.81 16.58 5.90
N THR A 299 1.00 17.78 5.36
CA THR A 299 1.95 17.99 4.25
C THR A 299 3.40 17.72 4.63
N ARG A 300 3.77 17.79 5.90
CA ARG A 300 5.11 17.41 6.39
C ARG A 300 5.25 15.92 6.65
N THR A 301 4.15 15.20 6.84
CA THR A 301 4.11 13.78 7.17
C THR A 301 4.42 12.92 5.94
N PRO A 302 5.50 12.13 5.94
CA PRO A 302 5.90 11.31 4.79
C PRO A 302 4.84 10.32 4.37
N ARG A 303 4.18 9.68 5.33
CA ARG A 303 3.10 8.72 5.07
C ARG A 303 1.92 9.36 4.35
N PHE A 304 1.50 10.55 4.79
CA PHE A 304 0.39 11.25 4.15
C PHE A 304 0.73 11.65 2.70
N ARG A 305 1.95 12.18 2.47
CA ARG A 305 2.41 12.51 1.11
C ARG A 305 2.38 11.31 0.18
N LEU A 306 2.76 10.14 0.68
CA LEU A 306 2.71 8.91 -0.11
C LEU A 306 1.28 8.55 -0.49
N VAL A 307 0.34 8.58 0.45
CA VAL A 307 -1.08 8.29 0.18
C VAL A 307 -1.65 9.30 -0.81
N PHE A 308 -1.36 10.58 -0.64
CA PHE A 308 -1.79 11.64 -1.55
C PHE A 308 -1.20 11.44 -2.96
N LEU A 309 0.10 11.13 -3.07
CA LEU A 309 0.74 10.86 -4.35
C LEU A 309 0.19 9.58 -5.00
N MET A 310 -0.13 8.55 -4.23
CA MET A 310 -0.78 7.33 -4.74
C MET A 310 -2.17 7.65 -5.29
N GLY A 311 -2.99 8.42 -4.58
CA GLY A 311 -4.31 8.83 -5.05
C GLY A 311 -4.24 9.58 -6.37
N PHE A 312 -3.36 10.57 -6.44
CA PHE A 312 -3.09 11.31 -7.66
C PHE A 312 -2.65 10.40 -8.82
N SER A 313 -1.66 9.54 -8.59
CA SER A 313 -1.07 8.73 -9.66
C SER A 313 -2.00 7.60 -10.12
N PHE A 314 -2.64 6.90 -9.19
CA PHE A 314 -3.61 5.86 -9.52
C PHE A 314 -4.88 6.44 -10.13
N GLY A 315 -5.32 7.62 -9.70
CA GLY A 315 -6.44 8.33 -10.32
C GLY A 315 -6.22 8.60 -11.80
N VAL A 316 -5.01 9.02 -12.18
CA VAL A 316 -4.68 9.25 -13.60
C VAL A 316 -4.42 7.93 -14.33
N LEU A 317 -3.60 7.04 -13.77
CA LEU A 317 -3.01 5.93 -14.51
C LEU A 317 -3.92 4.70 -14.59
N ILE A 318 -4.71 4.39 -13.54
CA ILE A 318 -5.62 3.24 -13.55
C ILE A 318 -6.84 3.50 -14.42
N TRP A 319 -7.36 4.73 -14.37
CA TRP A 319 -8.58 5.08 -15.09
C TRP A 319 -8.34 5.49 -16.54
N TRP A 320 -7.12 5.85 -16.91
CA TRP A 320 -6.75 6.20 -18.29
C TRP A 320 -7.13 5.14 -19.33
N PRO A 321 -6.79 3.86 -19.15
CA PRO A 321 -7.16 2.84 -20.13
C PRO A 321 -8.66 2.61 -20.24
N ILE A 322 -9.36 2.65 -19.09
CA ILE A 322 -10.83 2.51 -19.05
C ILE A 322 -11.48 3.67 -19.82
N PHE A 323 -10.92 4.88 -19.69
CA PHE A 323 -11.38 6.04 -20.43
C PHE A 323 -11.23 5.85 -21.95
N GLN A 324 -10.10 5.38 -22.44
CA GLN A 324 -9.87 5.17 -23.87
C GLN A 324 -10.85 4.14 -24.45
N THR A 325 -11.06 3.00 -23.77
CA THR A 325 -11.97 1.96 -24.25
C THR A 325 -13.44 2.38 -24.24
N THR A 326 -13.85 3.23 -23.30
CA THR A 326 -15.24 3.72 -23.20
C THR A 326 -15.53 4.92 -24.08
N ALA A 327 -14.51 5.72 -24.41
CA ALA A 327 -14.63 6.81 -25.38
C ALA A 327 -14.93 6.28 -26.79
N ASP A 328 -14.30 5.17 -27.18
CA ASP A 328 -14.51 4.52 -28.48
C ASP A 328 -15.90 3.87 -28.62
N HIS A 329 -16.55 3.53 -27.49
CA HIS A 329 -17.87 2.87 -27.47
C HIS A 329 -19.04 3.81 -27.12
N GLY A 330 -18.83 5.13 -27.05
CA GLY A 330 -19.89 6.15 -26.96
C GLY A 330 -20.65 6.23 -25.63
N GLY A 331 -20.31 5.45 -24.60
CA GLY A 331 -21.18 5.29 -23.44
C GLY A 331 -20.69 5.82 -22.09
N ALA A 332 -19.46 5.60 -21.72
CA ALA A 332 -19.01 5.85 -20.33
C ALA A 332 -17.92 6.93 -20.16
N GLY A 333 -17.42 7.51 -21.24
CA GLY A 333 -16.37 8.53 -21.19
C GLY A 333 -16.75 9.77 -20.37
N GLY A 334 -18.07 10.05 -20.23
CA GLY A 334 -18.56 11.16 -19.41
C GLY A 334 -18.45 10.95 -17.88
N SER A 335 -18.35 9.72 -17.39
CA SER A 335 -18.35 9.44 -15.93
C SER A 335 -16.94 9.38 -15.31
N TYR A 336 -15.91 9.53 -16.11
CA TYR A 336 -14.52 9.46 -15.69
C TYR A 336 -14.15 10.42 -14.52
N PRO A 337 -14.53 11.72 -14.54
CA PRO A 337 -14.27 12.63 -13.42
C PRO A 337 -14.86 12.15 -12.10
N VAL A 338 -16.06 11.58 -12.16
CA VAL A 338 -16.77 11.07 -10.97
C VAL A 338 -16.05 9.85 -10.38
N LEU A 339 -15.61 8.91 -11.21
CA LEU A 339 -14.88 7.72 -10.76
C LEU A 339 -13.56 8.10 -10.10
N ILE A 340 -12.82 9.06 -10.67
CA ILE A 340 -11.61 9.60 -10.05
C ILE A 340 -11.92 10.19 -8.68
N SER A 341 -12.98 10.99 -8.58
CA SER A 341 -13.34 11.66 -7.33
C SER A 341 -13.72 10.67 -6.24
N ILE A 342 -14.51 9.65 -6.54
CA ILE A 342 -14.86 8.58 -5.60
C ILE A 342 -13.61 7.85 -5.13
N TYR A 343 -12.71 7.51 -6.06
CA TYR A 343 -11.46 6.85 -5.73
C TYR A 343 -10.58 7.69 -4.80
N ALA A 344 -10.39 8.98 -5.09
CA ALA A 344 -9.62 9.91 -4.27
C ALA A 344 -10.22 10.04 -2.85
N VAL A 345 -11.55 10.17 -2.76
CA VAL A 345 -12.27 10.22 -1.48
C VAL A 345 -12.01 8.95 -0.65
N VAL A 346 -12.17 7.77 -1.23
CA VAL A 346 -11.99 6.49 -0.53
C VAL A 346 -10.57 6.34 -0.03
N LEU A 347 -9.57 6.66 -0.85
CA LEU A 347 -8.16 6.51 -0.50
C LEU A 347 -7.74 7.49 0.61
N LEU A 348 -8.10 8.77 0.49
CA LEU A 348 -7.76 9.76 1.50
C LEU A 348 -8.58 9.59 2.78
N ALA A 349 -9.84 9.16 2.69
CA ALA A 349 -10.66 8.92 3.86
C ALA A 349 -10.03 7.89 4.79
N GLU A 350 -9.41 6.82 4.26
CA GLU A 350 -8.72 5.83 5.08
C GLU A 350 -7.56 6.44 5.87
N ALA A 351 -6.86 7.39 5.27
CA ALA A 351 -5.71 8.01 5.90
C ALA A 351 -6.08 9.07 6.97
N ILE A 352 -7.11 9.90 6.72
CA ILE A 352 -7.36 11.11 7.50
C ILE A 352 -8.77 11.22 8.09
N ILE A 353 -9.79 10.53 7.53
CA ILE A 353 -11.17 10.62 8.05
C ILE A 353 -11.46 9.53 9.09
N TRP A 354 -11.12 8.28 8.80
CA TRP A 354 -11.43 7.14 9.69
C TRP A 354 -10.64 7.13 10.99
N ASN A 355 -9.55 7.89 11.10
CA ASN A 355 -8.69 7.95 12.27
C ASN A 355 -8.11 9.36 12.43
N VAL A 356 -8.98 10.30 12.73
CA VAL A 356 -8.74 11.76 12.77
C VAL A 356 -7.57 12.15 13.68
N PHE A 357 -7.35 11.42 14.79
CA PHE A 357 -6.31 11.69 15.79
C PHE A 357 -5.05 10.83 15.60
N GLY A 358 -5.03 9.93 14.63
CA GLY A 358 -3.97 8.96 14.47
C GLY A 358 -2.57 9.58 14.30
N PHE A 359 -2.46 10.64 13.51
CA PHE A 359 -1.19 11.35 13.28
C PHE A 359 -0.77 12.24 14.45
N ASP A 360 -1.71 12.72 15.26
CA ASP A 360 -1.38 13.53 16.44
C ASP A 360 -0.85 12.69 17.60
N ARG A 361 -1.23 11.39 17.68
CA ARG A 361 -0.77 10.48 18.74
C ARG A 361 -1.00 11.07 20.14
N SER A 362 0.05 11.08 20.97
CA SER A 362 -0.01 11.66 22.33
C SER A 362 -0.31 13.16 22.35
N ALA A 363 -0.01 13.92 21.28
CA ALA A 363 -0.36 15.34 21.16
C ALA A 363 -1.89 15.60 21.17
N THR A 364 -2.71 14.57 20.94
CA THR A 364 -4.17 14.65 21.08
C THR A 364 -4.60 15.13 22.46
N GLN A 365 -3.76 14.92 23.49
CA GLN A 365 -4.02 15.44 24.85
C GLN A 365 -4.23 16.96 24.86
N LEU A 366 -3.55 17.71 23.99
CA LEU A 366 -3.67 19.17 23.90
C LEU A 366 -5.11 19.61 23.57
N TYR A 367 -5.83 18.84 22.76
CA TYR A 367 -7.22 19.18 22.41
C TYR A 367 -8.21 19.00 23.55
N PHE A 368 -7.88 18.14 24.53
CA PHE A 368 -8.69 17.98 25.74
C PHE A 368 -8.32 18.94 26.86
N SER A 369 -7.14 19.55 26.81
CA SER A 369 -6.66 20.50 27.82
C SER A 369 -6.83 21.97 27.37
N ALA A 370 -6.90 22.23 26.08
CA ALA A 370 -7.08 23.57 25.54
C ALA A 370 -8.51 24.08 25.77
N PRO A 371 -8.71 25.40 26.02
CA PRO A 371 -10.02 26.01 26.18
C PRO A 371 -10.74 26.19 24.84
N ILE A 372 -10.81 25.13 24.06
CA ILE A 372 -11.42 25.11 22.71
C ILE A 372 -12.53 24.06 22.72
N PRO A 373 -13.74 24.37 22.25
CA PRO A 373 -14.79 23.36 22.09
C PRO A 373 -14.32 22.19 21.20
N PHE A 374 -14.43 20.97 21.69
CA PHE A 374 -13.96 19.78 20.96
C PHE A 374 -14.67 19.60 19.61
N SER A 375 -15.91 20.11 19.48
CA SER A 375 -16.62 20.19 18.20
C SER A 375 -15.85 20.96 17.12
N ARG A 376 -15.21 22.07 17.50
CA ARG A 376 -14.39 22.87 16.57
C ARG A 376 -13.11 22.14 16.19
N VAL A 377 -12.56 21.32 17.09
CA VAL A 377 -11.40 20.46 16.78
C VAL A 377 -11.79 19.45 15.70
N LEU A 378 -12.87 18.70 15.90
CA LEU A 378 -13.35 17.73 14.92
C LEU A 378 -13.73 18.40 13.59
N ALA A 379 -14.46 19.51 13.64
CA ALA A 379 -14.85 20.25 12.44
C ALA A 379 -13.63 20.76 11.66
N GLY A 380 -12.60 21.28 12.34
CA GLY A 380 -11.39 21.77 11.70
C GLY A 380 -10.59 20.65 11.03
N LYS A 381 -10.50 19.48 11.67
CA LYS A 381 -9.85 18.31 11.10
C LYS A 381 -10.60 17.75 9.88
N ASN A 382 -11.93 17.66 9.98
CA ASN A 382 -12.76 17.23 8.85
C ASN A 382 -12.69 18.21 7.68
N LEU A 383 -12.67 19.51 7.96
CA LEU A 383 -12.52 20.53 6.92
C LEU A 383 -11.14 20.44 6.24
N ALA A 384 -10.08 20.23 6.99
CA ALA A 384 -8.76 20.00 6.42
C ALA A 384 -8.73 18.75 5.53
N ALA A 385 -9.42 17.67 5.93
CA ALA A 385 -9.56 16.47 5.11
C ALA A 385 -10.29 16.77 3.79
N VAL A 386 -11.39 17.52 3.82
CA VAL A 386 -12.13 17.94 2.62
C VAL A 386 -11.24 18.79 1.71
N VAL A 387 -10.46 19.72 2.27
CA VAL A 387 -9.53 20.56 1.49
C VAL A 387 -8.52 19.68 0.74
N PHE A 388 -7.93 18.67 1.39
CA PHE A 388 -6.99 17.76 0.72
C PHE A 388 -7.66 16.92 -0.36
N ILE A 389 -8.87 16.41 -0.13
CA ILE A 389 -9.63 15.63 -1.12
C ILE A 389 -9.96 16.51 -2.35
N VAL A 390 -10.46 17.71 -2.13
CA VAL A 390 -10.76 18.66 -3.22
C VAL A 390 -9.50 19.04 -3.98
N LEU A 391 -8.39 19.28 -3.28
CA LEU A 391 -7.09 19.58 -3.89
C LEU A 391 -6.61 18.42 -4.79
N GLU A 392 -6.70 17.18 -4.31
CA GLU A 392 -6.31 16.01 -5.07
C GLU A 392 -7.12 15.85 -6.35
N ILE A 393 -8.46 15.94 -6.23
CA ILE A 393 -9.36 15.86 -7.39
C ILE A 393 -9.05 16.96 -8.39
N THR A 394 -8.83 18.19 -7.91
CA THR A 394 -8.51 19.34 -8.76
C THR A 394 -7.18 19.10 -9.51
N LEU A 395 -6.15 18.63 -8.84
CA LEU A 395 -4.87 18.32 -9.46
C LEU A 395 -5.00 17.22 -10.52
N VAL A 396 -5.74 16.15 -10.23
CA VAL A 396 -5.97 15.07 -11.20
C VAL A 396 -6.73 15.61 -12.42
N MET A 397 -7.79 16.40 -12.21
CA MET A 397 -8.55 16.99 -13.31
C MET A 397 -7.73 17.96 -14.16
N LEU A 398 -6.86 18.77 -13.54
CA LEU A 398 -5.95 19.64 -14.28
C LEU A 398 -4.97 18.84 -15.16
N VAL A 399 -4.46 17.72 -14.67
CA VAL A 399 -3.61 16.84 -15.47
C VAL A 399 -4.40 16.22 -16.62
N CYS A 400 -5.61 15.74 -16.37
CA CYS A 400 -6.49 15.20 -17.41
C CYS A 400 -6.80 16.24 -18.50
N LEU A 401 -7.05 17.50 -18.10
CA LEU A 401 -7.24 18.62 -19.05
C LEU A 401 -5.94 18.91 -19.84
N ALA A 402 -4.79 18.91 -19.19
CA ALA A 402 -3.48 19.11 -19.86
C ALA A 402 -3.19 17.99 -20.87
N LEU A 403 -3.65 16.78 -20.59
CA LEU A 403 -3.59 15.62 -21.50
C LEU A 403 -4.70 15.64 -22.58
N ARG A 404 -5.48 16.73 -22.64
CA ARG A 404 -6.57 16.95 -23.62
C ARG A 404 -7.68 15.89 -23.57
N LEU A 405 -7.95 15.34 -22.37
CA LEU A 405 -9.09 14.45 -22.18
C LEU A 405 -10.39 15.25 -22.26
N SER A 406 -11.37 14.74 -23.00
CA SER A 406 -12.69 15.34 -23.08
C SER A 406 -13.44 15.17 -21.75
N MET A 407 -13.58 16.26 -20.99
CA MET A 407 -14.31 16.29 -19.72
C MET A 407 -15.40 17.36 -19.78
N PRO A 408 -16.67 16.97 -19.93
CA PRO A 408 -17.77 17.93 -19.90
C PRO A 408 -17.83 18.68 -18.57
N ALA A 409 -18.01 19.99 -18.57
CA ALA A 409 -18.09 20.80 -17.35
C ALA A 409 -19.16 20.31 -16.36
N ALA A 410 -20.30 19.82 -16.87
CA ALA A 410 -21.34 19.21 -16.05
C ALA A 410 -20.83 18.00 -15.25
N ARG A 411 -19.98 17.15 -15.84
CA ARG A 411 -19.41 15.97 -15.15
C ARG A 411 -18.33 16.35 -14.15
N ILE A 412 -17.60 17.44 -14.39
CA ILE A 412 -16.67 18.00 -13.40
C ILE A 412 -17.46 18.51 -12.19
N LEU A 413 -18.53 19.28 -12.41
CA LEU A 413 -19.40 19.74 -11.34
C LEU A 413 -20.03 18.57 -10.56
N GLU A 414 -20.53 17.56 -11.27
CA GLU A 414 -21.06 16.33 -10.68
C GLU A 414 -20.03 15.67 -9.76
N ALA A 415 -18.78 15.53 -10.20
CA ALA A 415 -17.71 14.95 -9.41
C ALA A 415 -17.47 15.68 -8.09
N TYR A 416 -17.45 17.01 -8.09
CA TYR A 416 -17.29 17.79 -6.86
C TYR A 416 -18.50 17.68 -5.94
N LEU A 417 -19.72 17.71 -6.48
CA LEU A 417 -20.95 17.57 -5.68
C LEU A 417 -21.04 16.18 -5.03
N VAL A 418 -20.78 15.13 -5.78
CA VAL A 418 -20.71 13.75 -5.27
C VAL A 418 -19.64 13.63 -4.18
N THR A 419 -18.46 14.22 -4.40
CA THR A 419 -17.39 14.25 -3.39
C THR A 419 -17.84 14.90 -2.10
N LEU A 420 -18.47 16.07 -2.16
CA LEU A 420 -18.91 16.79 -0.96
C LEU A 420 -19.97 15.99 -0.20
N VAL A 421 -20.92 15.36 -0.91
CA VAL A 421 -21.92 14.48 -0.28
C VAL A 421 -21.25 13.29 0.40
N LEU A 422 -20.32 12.60 -0.27
CA LEU A 422 -19.58 11.50 0.34
C LEU A 422 -18.78 11.95 1.57
N CYS A 423 -18.14 13.10 1.54
CA CYS A 423 -17.40 13.65 2.67
C CYS A 423 -18.28 13.91 3.89
N LEU A 424 -19.56 14.28 3.73
CA LEU A 424 -20.49 14.44 4.85
C LEU A 424 -20.74 13.11 5.57
N TYR A 425 -21.08 12.05 4.83
CA TYR A 425 -21.33 10.72 5.41
C TYR A 425 -20.06 10.08 5.97
N LEU A 426 -18.96 10.16 5.25
CA LEU A 426 -17.67 9.65 5.70
C LEU A 426 -17.16 10.42 6.93
N GLY A 427 -17.31 11.75 6.96
CA GLY A 427 -16.97 12.57 8.12
C GLY A 427 -17.79 12.21 9.36
N ALA A 428 -19.10 11.97 9.18
CA ALA A 428 -19.97 11.51 10.25
C ALA A 428 -19.52 10.17 10.83
N ALA A 429 -19.27 9.19 9.98
CA ALA A 429 -18.79 7.88 10.41
C ALA A 429 -17.36 7.94 10.97
N GLY A 430 -16.49 8.75 10.38
CA GLY A 430 -15.11 8.96 10.79
C GLY A 430 -14.96 9.58 12.18
N ASN A 431 -15.81 10.54 12.53
CA ASN A 431 -15.87 11.14 13.86
C ASN A 431 -16.11 10.06 14.92
N LEU A 432 -17.08 9.19 14.69
CA LEU A 432 -17.39 8.09 15.60
C LEU A 432 -16.28 7.03 15.60
N SER A 433 -15.81 6.61 14.42
CA SER A 433 -14.73 5.62 14.27
C SER A 433 -13.47 6.04 15.03
N SER A 434 -13.07 7.31 14.92
CA SER A 434 -11.88 7.85 15.57
C SER A 434 -11.93 7.80 17.10
N LEU A 435 -13.13 7.80 17.69
CA LEU A 435 -13.32 7.70 19.15
C LEU A 435 -13.53 6.27 19.63
N TYR A 436 -14.11 5.41 18.79
CA TYR A 436 -14.31 4.00 19.13
C TYR A 436 -13.08 3.13 18.89
N TYR A 437 -12.32 3.43 17.84
CA TYR A 437 -11.18 2.68 17.36
C TYR A 437 -9.95 3.58 17.12
N PRO A 438 -9.53 4.40 18.13
CA PRO A 438 -8.37 5.28 17.99
C PRO A 438 -7.11 4.42 17.80
N ARG A 439 -6.24 4.82 16.86
CA ARG A 439 -5.02 4.10 16.53
C ARG A 439 -3.89 5.09 16.33
N ALA A 440 -2.78 4.91 17.03
CA ALA A 440 -1.57 5.68 16.78
C ALA A 440 -1.03 5.37 15.38
N VAL A 441 -0.78 6.41 14.59
CA VAL A 441 -0.18 6.30 13.26
C VAL A 441 1.24 6.83 13.35
N ASN A 442 2.23 6.01 12.94
CA ASN A 442 3.59 6.49 12.87
C ASN A 442 3.77 7.38 11.64
N PRO A 443 4.12 8.66 11.79
CA PRO A 443 4.27 9.59 10.68
C PRO A 443 5.49 9.29 9.81
N ASP A 444 6.52 8.64 10.36
CA ASP A 444 7.81 8.40 9.70
C ASP A 444 7.79 7.16 8.81
N HIS A 445 6.91 6.21 9.09
CA HIS A 445 6.77 5.01 8.26
C HIS A 445 5.75 5.22 7.14
N SER A 446 6.14 4.89 5.92
CA SER A 446 5.30 5.05 4.72
C SER A 446 4.00 4.27 4.78
N TRP A 447 4.01 3.13 5.46
CA TRP A 447 2.85 2.26 5.64
C TRP A 447 2.77 1.87 7.12
N GLY A 448 1.60 1.89 7.68
CA GLY A 448 1.37 1.47 9.06
C GLY A 448 0.80 0.07 9.12
N ARG A 449 0.71 -0.41 10.34
CA ARG A 449 0.09 -1.67 10.69
C ARG A 449 -1.29 -1.79 10.05
N SER A 450 -1.61 -2.95 9.48
CA SER A 450 -2.96 -3.22 9.00
C SER A 450 -3.94 -3.04 10.15
N SER A 451 -5.07 -2.45 9.86
CA SER A 451 -6.19 -2.35 10.81
C SER A 451 -6.49 -3.74 11.34
N GLY A 452 -6.67 -3.89 12.65
CA GLY A 452 -7.12 -5.16 13.23
C GLY A 452 -8.37 -5.66 12.49
N GLY A 453 -8.57 -6.97 12.43
CA GLY A 453 -9.62 -7.58 11.61
C GLY A 453 -11.02 -6.98 11.81
N LYS A 454 -11.34 -6.53 13.03
CA LYS A 454 -12.62 -5.83 13.32
C LYS A 454 -12.74 -4.50 12.62
N VAL A 455 -11.65 -3.72 12.57
CA VAL A 455 -11.66 -2.40 11.92
C VAL A 455 -11.72 -2.57 10.41
N ALA A 456 -10.99 -3.54 9.85
CA ALA A 456 -11.05 -3.85 8.42
C ALA A 456 -12.47 -4.28 8.01
N LEU A 457 -13.12 -5.13 8.79
CA LEU A 457 -14.51 -5.53 8.55
C LEU A 457 -15.47 -4.34 8.66
N PHE A 458 -15.30 -3.51 9.71
CA PHE A 458 -16.11 -2.30 9.88
C PHE A 458 -15.98 -1.37 8.67
N LEU A 459 -14.76 -1.10 8.20
CA LEU A 459 -14.52 -0.29 7.01
C LEU A 459 -15.14 -0.90 5.77
N MET A 460 -14.93 -2.20 5.55
CA MET A 460 -15.47 -2.93 4.40
C MET A 460 -17.00 -2.85 4.31
N LEU A 461 -17.70 -2.96 5.45
CA LEU A 461 -19.16 -2.86 5.51
C LEU A 461 -19.65 -1.40 5.46
N SER A 462 -18.86 -0.46 5.96
CA SER A 462 -19.25 0.95 6.04
C SER A 462 -19.22 1.64 4.67
N TYR A 463 -18.22 1.37 3.82
CA TYR A 463 -18.10 2.06 2.53
C TYR A 463 -19.33 1.89 1.62
N PRO A 464 -19.87 0.68 1.37
CA PRO A 464 -21.10 0.53 0.59
C PRO A 464 -22.30 1.25 1.21
N LEU A 465 -22.44 1.19 2.54
CA LEU A 465 -23.54 1.83 3.26
C LEU A 465 -23.47 3.35 3.16
N LEU A 466 -22.30 3.94 3.34
CA LEU A 466 -22.09 5.39 3.27
C LEU A 466 -22.13 5.91 1.83
N GLY A 467 -21.86 5.06 0.84
CA GLY A 467 -22.03 5.35 -0.58
C GLY A 467 -23.48 5.24 -1.08
N LEU A 468 -24.36 4.60 -0.30
CA LEU A 468 -25.76 4.35 -0.70
C LEU A 468 -26.52 5.62 -1.14
N PRO A 469 -26.42 6.79 -0.47
CA PRO A 469 -27.11 8.00 -0.90
C PRO A 469 -26.70 8.48 -2.30
N VAL A 470 -25.42 8.37 -2.61
CA VAL A 470 -24.90 8.69 -3.95
C VAL A 470 -25.38 7.64 -4.96
N LEU A 471 -25.33 6.36 -4.60
CA LEU A 471 -25.83 5.28 -5.45
C LEU A 471 -27.32 5.44 -5.78
N LEU A 472 -28.15 5.85 -4.80
CA LEU A 472 -29.56 6.15 -5.01
C LEU A 472 -29.78 7.35 -5.97
N SER A 473 -28.87 8.34 -5.93
CA SER A 473 -28.93 9.47 -6.88
C SER A 473 -28.69 9.00 -8.32
N TYR A 474 -27.72 8.09 -8.53
CA TYR A 474 -27.50 7.46 -9.85
C TYR A 474 -28.66 6.54 -10.24
N ALA A 475 -29.22 5.80 -9.29
CA ALA A 475 -30.41 4.99 -9.55
C ALA A 475 -31.62 5.85 -9.98
N ALA A 476 -31.81 7.03 -9.40
CA ALA A 476 -32.82 7.97 -9.82
C ALA A 476 -32.59 8.49 -11.25
N ARG A 477 -31.34 8.81 -11.62
CA ARG A 477 -30.98 9.18 -12.99
C ARG A 477 -31.40 8.09 -13.98
N TYR A 478 -31.03 6.85 -13.66
CA TYR A 478 -31.32 5.70 -14.52
C TYR A 478 -32.83 5.38 -14.60
N ALA A 479 -33.52 5.39 -13.44
CA ALA A 479 -34.94 5.03 -13.37
C ALA A 479 -35.85 6.04 -14.08
N PHE A 480 -35.51 7.32 -14.03
CA PHE A 480 -36.31 8.41 -14.61
C PHE A 480 -35.72 8.96 -15.92
N ASP A 481 -34.60 8.45 -16.36
CA ASP A 481 -33.83 8.96 -17.52
C ASP A 481 -33.69 10.49 -17.48
N SER A 482 -33.38 11.04 -16.32
CA SER A 482 -33.50 12.47 -16.04
C SER A 482 -32.32 13.00 -15.21
N GLU A 483 -31.56 13.97 -15.76
CA GLU A 483 -30.53 14.69 -15.02
C GLU A 483 -31.10 15.49 -13.83
N PRO A 484 -32.24 16.20 -13.93
CA PRO A 484 -32.88 16.85 -12.77
C PRO A 484 -33.21 15.87 -11.64
N ALA A 485 -33.63 14.65 -11.92
CA ALA A 485 -33.89 13.63 -10.89
C ALA A 485 -32.63 13.25 -10.12
N PHE A 486 -31.51 13.13 -10.82
CA PHE A 486 -30.21 12.92 -10.20
C PHE A 486 -29.85 14.05 -9.23
N TYR A 487 -29.85 15.30 -9.71
CA TYR A 487 -29.47 16.44 -8.87
C TYR A 487 -30.46 16.68 -7.73
N GLY A 488 -31.73 16.42 -7.93
CA GLY A 488 -32.75 16.48 -6.88
C GLY A 488 -32.50 15.47 -5.77
N MET A 489 -32.21 14.21 -6.14
CA MET A 489 -31.89 13.17 -5.19
C MET A 489 -30.54 13.42 -4.50
N LEU A 490 -29.55 13.94 -5.23
CA LEU A 490 -28.25 14.29 -4.66
C LEU A 490 -28.36 15.45 -3.66
N ALA A 491 -29.19 16.44 -3.95
CA ALA A 491 -29.49 17.55 -3.02
C ALA A 491 -30.18 17.02 -1.75
N PHE A 492 -31.16 16.13 -1.90
CA PHE A 492 -31.77 15.44 -0.76
C PHE A 492 -30.75 14.67 0.07
N ALA A 493 -29.87 13.90 -0.60
CA ALA A 493 -28.78 13.20 0.05
C ALA A 493 -27.81 14.14 0.78
N ALA A 494 -27.52 15.32 0.21
CA ALA A 494 -26.70 16.34 0.85
C ALA A 494 -27.36 16.88 2.14
N LEU A 495 -28.65 17.23 2.09
CA LEU A 495 -29.41 17.71 3.25
C LEU A 495 -29.47 16.65 4.35
N ALA A 496 -29.78 15.40 4.00
CA ALA A 496 -29.75 14.28 4.94
C ALA A 496 -28.34 14.07 5.52
N GLY A 497 -27.30 14.16 4.68
CA GLY A 497 -25.91 14.06 5.09
C GLY A 497 -25.49 15.15 6.08
N ILE A 498 -25.96 16.38 5.92
CA ILE A 498 -25.73 17.48 6.86
C ILE A 498 -26.35 17.12 8.23
N VAL A 499 -27.60 16.66 8.25
CA VAL A 499 -28.27 16.24 9.50
C VAL A 499 -27.48 15.10 10.17
N VAL A 500 -27.13 14.06 9.41
CA VAL A 500 -26.35 12.91 9.92
C VAL A 500 -25.00 13.37 10.47
N TYR A 501 -24.32 14.31 9.79
CA TYR A 501 -23.06 14.86 10.25
C TYR A 501 -23.19 15.59 11.60
N PHE A 502 -24.20 16.45 11.79
CA PHE A 502 -24.42 17.16 13.05
C PHE A 502 -24.80 16.20 14.18
N VAL A 503 -25.70 15.25 13.92
CA VAL A 503 -26.08 14.22 14.91
C VAL A 503 -24.85 13.38 15.31
N SER A 504 -24.00 13.01 14.36
CA SER A 504 -22.77 12.29 14.65
C SER A 504 -21.78 13.12 15.45
N MET A 505 -21.72 14.43 15.19
CA MET A 505 -20.87 15.37 15.92
C MET A 505 -21.28 15.45 17.39
N ASP A 506 -22.58 15.65 17.69
CA ASP A 506 -23.09 15.70 19.05
C ASP A 506 -22.83 14.38 19.80
N SER A 507 -23.09 13.24 19.13
CA SER A 507 -22.77 11.92 19.68
C SER A 507 -21.27 11.72 19.92
N ALA A 508 -20.42 12.26 19.06
CA ALA A 508 -18.98 12.20 19.21
C ALA A 508 -18.49 13.01 20.41
N LEU A 509 -19.05 14.19 20.66
CA LEU A 509 -18.69 15.04 21.79
C LEU A 509 -18.93 14.32 23.12
N ASP A 510 -20.15 13.80 23.31
CA ASP A 510 -20.53 13.07 24.53
C ASP A 510 -19.59 11.85 24.79
N LYS A 511 -19.21 11.17 23.73
CA LYS A 511 -18.32 10.01 23.82
C LYS A 511 -16.85 10.38 24.01
N ALA A 512 -16.39 11.49 23.46
CA ALA A 512 -15.03 11.95 23.62
C ALA A 512 -14.71 12.20 25.10
N GLU A 513 -15.59 12.86 25.84
CA GLU A 513 -15.43 13.10 27.27
C GLU A 513 -15.43 11.81 28.08
N ARG A 514 -16.39 10.90 27.82
CA ARG A 514 -16.50 9.62 28.56
C ARG A 514 -15.36 8.66 28.27
N ARG A 515 -14.66 8.79 27.15
CA ARG A 515 -13.61 7.86 26.71
C ARG A 515 -12.22 8.50 26.66
N LYS A 516 -12.06 9.72 27.13
CA LYS A 516 -10.83 10.51 27.07
C LYS A 516 -9.58 9.70 27.41
N GLU A 517 -9.55 9.06 28.57
CA GLU A 517 -8.39 8.29 29.02
C GLU A 517 -8.07 7.10 28.12
N ARG A 518 -9.11 6.39 27.67
CA ARG A 518 -8.94 5.26 26.74
C ARG A 518 -8.42 5.70 25.38
N ILE A 519 -8.89 6.83 24.85
CA ILE A 519 -8.42 7.40 23.59
C ILE A 519 -6.96 7.79 23.72
N LEU A 520 -6.60 8.50 24.80
CA LEU A 520 -5.22 8.94 25.04
C LEU A 520 -4.29 7.74 25.24
N ALA A 521 -4.69 6.73 26.00
CA ALA A 521 -3.91 5.51 26.19
C ALA A 521 -3.65 4.78 24.83
N ALA A 522 -4.70 4.60 24.00
CA ALA A 522 -4.55 3.95 22.70
C ALA A 522 -3.67 4.73 21.72
N LEU A 523 -3.68 6.08 21.80
CA LEU A 523 -2.84 6.93 20.96
C LEU A 523 -1.41 7.10 21.50
N ALA A 524 -1.18 6.86 22.79
CA ALA A 524 0.14 6.90 23.42
C ALA A 524 0.90 5.57 23.31
N GLU A 525 0.22 4.45 22.97
CA GLU A 525 0.87 3.14 22.81
C GLU A 525 2.02 3.23 21.81
N SER A 526 3.24 3.06 22.33
CA SER A 526 4.43 2.82 21.52
C SER A 526 4.57 1.32 21.29
N SER A 527 5.03 0.91 20.11
CA SER A 527 5.42 -0.47 19.84
C SER A 527 6.49 -0.91 20.85
N GLY A 528 6.40 -2.17 21.27
CA GLY A 528 7.32 -2.74 22.25
C GLY A 528 8.80 -2.66 21.81
N PRO A 529 9.74 -2.75 22.74
CA PRO A 529 11.16 -2.45 22.52
C PRO A 529 11.87 -3.38 21.51
N LEU A 530 11.27 -4.50 21.13
CA LEU A 530 11.83 -5.49 20.20
C LEU A 530 11.20 -5.48 18.81
N VAL A 531 10.16 -4.70 18.60
CA VAL A 531 9.43 -4.66 17.32
C VAL A 531 9.73 -3.34 16.62
N THR A 532 10.03 -3.38 15.32
CA THR A 532 10.14 -2.17 14.48
C THR A 532 8.78 -1.50 14.40
N GLU A 533 8.72 -0.24 14.77
CA GLU A 533 7.57 0.64 14.57
C GLU A 533 7.30 0.92 13.09
#